data_bade164a910643dad6682dcc0944a7db
#
_entry.id   bade164a910643dad6682dcc0944a7db
#
_cell.length_a   1.000
_cell.length_b   1.000
_cell.length_c   1.000
_cell.angle_alpha   90.00
_cell.angle_beta   90.00
_cell.angle_gamma   90.00
#
_symmetry.space_group_name_H-M   'P 1'
#
loop_
_entity.id
_entity.type
_entity.pdbx_description
1 polymer ?
#
loop_
_entity_poly.entity_id
_entity_poly.type
_entity_poly.pdbx_seq_one_letter_code
_entity_poly.pdbx_strand_id
1 'polypeptide(L)'
;EHDQLTTMMGDVVNRTPYLFYAGTRYSVSHKSTSKKIVSIQLGYADDYVKADGTVRKTKIRNTTTKLNQAIDGIMTQVKDGMTDIEKAMILHDYIVSNTAYSSKVNKQYRKTEVGPLLKGSGNCQGYSLAYAMLLQKAGIETEFVVSTSMSHMWVAMKYKKDWYHIDPTWDDALNPDNSKDQYGVVFHKYFMCSAARFEKLDHTGFDTTIGTNTKFDKKYWKSVNSAFQYNGKTWLYLNSKGVVERTHLDSGKAAVKFNVSASNLIRFNDNKYYYIAYNNIYLYNYSKNTAAIAWKTADTYTADYELSEIKIKDSYLYYRVRNAEKTYVTKKLALDASGGLTK
;
A
#
# COMPACT_ATOMS: atom_id res chain seq x y z
N GLU A 1 -36.43 0.73 10.15
CA GLU A 1 -35.59 0.08 11.20
C GLU A 1 -34.71 -1.04 10.64
N HIS A 2 -35.28 -2.01 9.87
CA HIS A 2 -34.51 -3.16 9.34
C HIS A 2 -33.40 -2.69 8.37
N ASP A 3 -33.69 -1.78 7.45
CA ASP A 3 -32.71 -1.25 6.49
C ASP A 3 -31.62 -0.44 7.18
N GLN A 4 -31.96 0.35 8.21
CA GLN A 4 -30.99 1.07 9.02
C GLN A 4 -30.06 0.10 9.76
N LEU A 5 -30.59 -0.97 10.33
CA LEU A 5 -29.81 -1.98 11.00
C LEU A 5 -28.89 -2.72 10.03
N THR A 6 -29.39 -3.05 8.84
CA THR A 6 -28.58 -3.69 7.77
C THR A 6 -27.42 -2.82 7.35
N THR A 7 -27.67 -1.51 7.13
CA THR A 7 -26.64 -0.54 6.80
C THR A 7 -25.60 -0.43 7.91
N MET A 8 -26.05 -0.28 9.16
CA MET A 8 -25.17 -0.18 10.32
C MET A 8 -24.31 -1.43 10.51
N MET A 9 -24.89 -2.63 10.37
CA MET A 9 -24.12 -3.88 10.50
C MET A 9 -23.15 -4.07 9.34
N GLY A 10 -23.54 -3.65 8.13
CA GLY A 10 -22.65 -3.58 6.97
C GLY A 10 -21.45 -2.67 7.24
N ASP A 11 -21.69 -1.48 7.77
CA ASP A 11 -20.65 -0.53 8.12
C ASP A 11 -19.69 -1.10 9.19
N VAL A 12 -20.21 -1.74 10.22
CA VAL A 12 -19.38 -2.39 11.25
C VAL A 12 -18.43 -3.42 10.61
N VAL A 13 -18.95 -4.32 9.78
CA VAL A 13 -18.12 -5.36 9.14
C VAL A 13 -17.13 -4.77 8.16
N ASN A 14 -17.56 -3.79 7.36
CA ASN A 14 -16.76 -3.23 6.28
C ASN A 14 -15.69 -2.23 6.75
N ARG A 15 -15.82 -1.69 7.96
CA ARG A 15 -14.94 -0.65 8.50
C ARG A 15 -14.21 -1.05 9.79
N THR A 16 -14.31 -2.30 10.21
CA THR A 16 -13.64 -2.77 11.43
C THR A 16 -12.53 -3.75 11.07
N PRO A 17 -11.25 -3.37 11.22
CA PRO A 17 -10.13 -4.29 11.09
C PRO A 17 -10.28 -5.51 12.02
N TYR A 18 -9.70 -6.63 11.64
CA TYR A 18 -9.82 -7.94 12.29
C TYR A 18 -11.18 -8.62 12.20
N LEU A 19 -12.18 -8.02 11.57
CA LEU A 19 -13.47 -8.69 11.27
C LEU A 19 -13.49 -9.41 9.91
N PHE A 20 -12.34 -9.76 9.37
CA PHE A 20 -12.17 -10.44 8.08
C PHE A 20 -12.99 -11.73 7.95
N TYR A 21 -13.36 -12.35 9.07
CA TYR A 21 -14.16 -13.58 9.13
C TYR A 21 -15.66 -13.31 9.28
N ALA A 22 -16.08 -12.07 9.52
CA ALA A 22 -17.49 -11.73 9.64
C ALA A 22 -18.16 -11.61 8.26
N GLY A 23 -19.38 -12.09 8.18
CA GLY A 23 -20.26 -11.91 7.03
C GLY A 23 -21.21 -10.74 7.26
N THR A 24 -21.88 -10.31 6.18
CA THR A 24 -22.89 -9.25 6.25
C THR A 24 -24.25 -9.74 6.73
N ARG A 25 -24.45 -11.06 6.84
CA ARG A 25 -25.65 -11.63 7.44
C ARG A 25 -25.61 -11.50 8.96
N TYR A 26 -26.73 -11.18 9.57
CA TYR A 26 -26.86 -11.07 11.02
C TYR A 26 -28.21 -11.64 11.48
N SER A 27 -28.30 -11.99 12.75
CA SER A 27 -29.55 -12.35 13.42
C SER A 27 -29.83 -11.39 14.57
N VAL A 28 -31.11 -11.14 14.83
CA VAL A 28 -31.58 -10.23 15.87
C VAL A 28 -32.46 -11.02 16.84
N SER A 29 -32.17 -10.90 18.11
CA SER A 29 -33.03 -11.43 19.17
C SER A 29 -33.82 -10.30 19.82
N HIS A 30 -35.12 -10.50 20.00
CA HIS A 30 -36.03 -9.53 20.62
C HIS A 30 -36.51 -10.02 21.97
N LYS A 31 -36.81 -9.07 22.86
CA LYS A 31 -37.55 -9.40 24.09
C LYS A 31 -39.01 -9.69 23.73
N SER A 32 -39.53 -10.86 24.10
CA SER A 32 -40.89 -11.32 23.74
C SER A 32 -42.00 -10.33 24.08
N THR A 33 -41.83 -9.55 25.15
CA THR A 33 -42.87 -8.64 25.69
C THR A 33 -42.79 -7.20 25.13
N SER A 34 -41.71 -6.76 24.51
CA SER A 34 -41.49 -5.33 24.17
C SER A 34 -40.96 -5.05 22.79
N LYS A 35 -40.76 -6.07 21.95
CA LYS A 35 -40.09 -5.97 20.61
C LYS A 35 -38.69 -5.29 20.66
N LYS A 36 -38.17 -4.97 21.86
CA LYS A 36 -36.83 -4.38 21.99
C LYS A 36 -35.75 -5.39 21.58
N ILE A 37 -34.80 -4.92 20.79
CA ILE A 37 -33.62 -5.72 20.41
C ILE A 37 -32.80 -5.99 21.68
N VAL A 38 -32.51 -7.25 21.93
CA VAL A 38 -31.72 -7.73 23.09
C VAL A 38 -30.29 -8.02 22.64
N SER A 39 -30.13 -8.59 21.45
CA SER A 39 -28.82 -8.89 20.91
C SER A 39 -28.83 -8.92 19.38
N ILE A 40 -27.68 -8.60 18.79
CA ILE A 40 -27.40 -8.77 17.37
C ILE A 40 -26.19 -9.68 17.27
N GLN A 41 -26.30 -10.72 16.47
CA GLN A 41 -25.20 -11.63 16.21
C GLN A 41 -24.83 -11.59 14.73
N LEU A 42 -23.58 -11.20 14.43
CA LEU A 42 -23.03 -11.27 13.09
C LEU A 42 -22.81 -12.73 12.66
N GLY A 43 -23.15 -13.03 11.43
CA GLY A 43 -22.79 -14.28 10.80
C GLY A 43 -21.32 -14.31 10.40
N TYR A 44 -20.87 -15.46 9.97
CA TYR A 44 -19.53 -15.64 9.43
C TYR A 44 -19.52 -15.53 7.91
N ALA A 45 -18.44 -15.03 7.33
CA ALA A 45 -18.22 -15.08 5.90
C ALA A 45 -18.05 -16.53 5.41
N ASP A 46 -18.50 -16.82 4.19
CA ASP A 46 -18.57 -18.19 3.65
C ASP A 46 -17.21 -18.92 3.67
N ASP A 47 -16.12 -18.20 3.49
CA ASP A 47 -14.76 -18.77 3.62
C ASP A 47 -14.45 -19.34 5.01
N TYR A 48 -15.22 -18.96 6.04
CA TYR A 48 -15.02 -19.34 7.45
C TYR A 48 -16.13 -20.23 8.00
N VAL A 49 -17.00 -20.72 7.11
CA VAL A 49 -18.04 -21.69 7.44
C VAL A 49 -17.87 -22.93 6.55
N LYS A 50 -18.14 -24.11 7.08
CA LYS A 50 -18.23 -25.35 6.31
C LYS A 50 -19.61 -25.49 5.66
N ALA A 51 -19.77 -26.45 4.73
CA ALA A 51 -21.03 -26.73 4.08
C ALA A 51 -22.12 -27.15 5.09
N ASP A 52 -21.74 -27.77 6.20
CA ASP A 52 -22.62 -28.17 7.30
C ASP A 52 -22.97 -27.03 8.27
N GLY A 53 -22.58 -25.80 8.00
CA GLY A 53 -22.77 -24.63 8.86
C GLY A 53 -21.74 -24.49 10.00
N THR A 54 -20.83 -25.44 10.17
CA THR A 54 -19.83 -25.41 11.24
C THR A 54 -18.78 -24.29 10.99
N VAL A 55 -18.55 -23.46 12.00
CA VAL A 55 -17.54 -22.37 11.94
C VAL A 55 -16.12 -22.94 11.96
N ARG A 56 -15.28 -22.49 11.04
CA ARG A 56 -13.86 -22.86 10.89
C ARG A 56 -12.97 -22.12 11.89
N LYS A 57 -13.21 -22.27 13.21
CA LYS A 57 -12.50 -21.55 14.29
C LYS A 57 -10.97 -21.62 14.19
N THR A 58 -10.41 -22.79 13.84
CA THR A 58 -8.98 -22.97 13.65
C THR A 58 -8.46 -22.14 12.47
N LYS A 59 -9.20 -22.05 11.36
CA LYS A 59 -8.83 -21.20 10.22
C LYS A 59 -8.82 -19.73 10.62
N ILE A 60 -9.82 -19.25 11.37
CA ILE A 60 -9.87 -17.87 11.88
C ILE A 60 -8.64 -17.59 12.74
N ARG A 61 -8.38 -18.40 13.76
CA ARG A 61 -7.23 -18.25 14.67
C ARG A 61 -5.90 -18.23 13.90
N ASN A 62 -5.70 -19.20 13.01
CA ASN A 62 -4.47 -19.27 12.21
C ASN A 62 -4.30 -18.03 11.29
N THR A 63 -5.38 -17.51 10.71
CA THR A 63 -5.34 -16.28 9.91
C THR A 63 -5.01 -15.07 10.77
N THR A 64 -5.61 -14.93 11.95
CA THR A 64 -5.28 -13.87 12.92
C THR A 64 -3.80 -13.91 13.33
N THR A 65 -3.28 -15.10 13.64
CA THR A 65 -1.85 -15.26 13.98
C THR A 65 -0.96 -14.80 12.82
N LYS A 66 -1.25 -15.21 11.59
CA LYS A 66 -0.49 -14.78 10.41
C LYS A 66 -0.59 -13.27 10.15
N LEU A 67 -1.77 -12.67 10.37
CA LEU A 67 -1.94 -11.22 10.26
C LEU A 67 -1.05 -10.49 11.27
N ASN A 68 -1.09 -10.90 12.53
CA ASN A 68 -0.25 -10.29 13.56
C ASN A 68 1.24 -10.42 13.23
N GLN A 69 1.70 -11.59 12.80
CA GLN A 69 3.10 -11.80 12.37
C GLN A 69 3.48 -10.90 11.19
N ALA A 70 2.59 -10.78 10.19
CA ALA A 70 2.83 -9.91 9.05
C ALA A 70 2.90 -8.44 9.47
N ILE A 71 1.95 -7.99 10.30
CA ILE A 71 1.93 -6.61 10.84
C ILE A 71 3.19 -6.34 11.65
N ASP A 72 3.58 -7.22 12.57
CA ASP A 72 4.79 -7.04 13.39
C ASP A 72 6.05 -6.97 12.51
N GLY A 73 6.12 -7.79 11.45
CA GLY A 73 7.20 -7.72 10.46
C GLY A 73 7.21 -6.38 9.69
N ILE A 74 6.06 -5.88 9.28
CA ILE A 74 5.94 -4.57 8.58
C ILE A 74 6.34 -3.44 9.53
N MET A 75 5.90 -3.48 10.77
CA MET A 75 6.18 -2.46 11.78
C MET A 75 7.66 -2.34 12.13
N THR A 76 8.50 -3.31 11.81
CA THR A 76 9.96 -3.18 11.96
C THR A 76 10.55 -2.04 11.10
N GLN A 77 9.83 -1.59 10.07
CA GLN A 77 10.24 -0.46 9.23
C GLN A 77 9.98 0.89 9.90
N VAL A 78 9.03 0.96 10.83
CA VAL A 78 8.77 2.15 11.64
C VAL A 78 9.85 2.24 12.72
N LYS A 79 10.60 3.35 12.75
CA LYS A 79 11.70 3.55 13.67
C LYS A 79 11.39 4.64 14.68
N ASP A 80 12.04 4.56 15.84
CA ASP A 80 11.98 5.63 16.84
C ASP A 80 12.45 6.95 16.24
N GLY A 81 11.79 8.03 16.64
CA GLY A 81 12.06 9.36 16.11
C GLY A 81 11.40 9.71 14.77
N MET A 82 10.75 8.76 14.09
CA MET A 82 9.92 9.07 12.92
C MET A 82 8.71 9.91 13.30
N THR A 83 8.45 10.96 12.54
CA THR A 83 7.20 11.73 12.62
C THR A 83 6.01 10.89 12.15
N ASP A 84 4.79 11.27 12.50
CA ASP A 84 3.59 10.54 12.04
C ASP A 84 3.45 10.56 10.51
N ILE A 85 3.91 11.61 9.84
CA ILE A 85 3.96 11.66 8.37
C ILE A 85 4.95 10.64 7.82
N GLU A 86 6.11 10.49 8.44
CA GLU A 86 7.13 9.53 8.03
C GLU A 86 6.70 8.09 8.26
N LYS A 87 6.05 7.81 9.41
CA LYS A 87 5.41 6.51 9.67
C LYS A 87 4.32 6.22 8.64
N ALA A 88 3.44 7.19 8.38
CA ALA A 88 2.38 7.03 7.39
C ALA A 88 2.94 6.79 5.98
N MET A 89 4.00 7.52 5.59
CA MET A 89 4.64 7.36 4.29
C MET A 89 5.23 5.97 4.08
N ILE A 90 6.03 5.48 5.03
CA ILE A 90 6.67 4.16 4.87
C ILE A 90 5.64 3.02 4.85
N LEU A 91 4.56 3.14 5.62
CA LEU A 91 3.46 2.18 5.63
C LEU A 91 2.59 2.26 4.37
N HIS A 92 2.39 3.48 3.82
CA HIS A 92 1.73 3.69 2.53
C HIS A 92 2.52 2.99 1.42
N ASP A 93 3.81 3.28 1.32
CA ASP A 93 4.68 2.73 0.30
C ASP A 93 4.80 1.21 0.39
N TYR A 94 4.76 0.67 1.62
CA TYR A 94 4.68 -0.77 1.82
C TYR A 94 3.41 -1.37 1.21
N ILE A 95 2.24 -0.80 1.52
CA ILE A 95 0.95 -1.30 0.99
C ILE A 95 0.93 -1.23 -0.53
N VAL A 96 1.28 -0.07 -1.11
CA VAL A 96 1.28 0.13 -2.56
C VAL A 96 2.27 -0.80 -3.26
N SER A 97 3.49 -0.96 -2.73
CA SER A 97 4.53 -1.81 -3.35
C SER A 97 4.25 -3.32 -3.25
N ASN A 98 3.42 -3.76 -2.29
CA ASN A 98 3.23 -5.19 -1.99
C ASN A 98 1.83 -5.70 -2.28
N THR A 99 0.93 -4.86 -2.78
CA THR A 99 -0.46 -5.23 -3.08
C THR A 99 -0.76 -5.00 -4.55
N ALA A 100 -1.39 -5.97 -5.20
CA ALA A 100 -1.93 -5.82 -6.54
C ALA A 100 -3.42 -5.51 -6.47
N TYR A 101 -3.85 -4.42 -7.11
CA TYR A 101 -5.27 -4.10 -7.19
C TYR A 101 -6.05 -5.16 -7.96
N SER A 102 -7.21 -5.54 -7.45
CA SER A 102 -8.10 -6.46 -8.12
C SER A 102 -9.56 -6.13 -7.84
N SER A 103 -10.27 -5.79 -8.90
CA SER A 103 -11.73 -5.62 -8.89
C SER A 103 -12.50 -6.95 -8.87
N LYS A 104 -11.83 -8.10 -9.05
CA LYS A 104 -12.47 -9.42 -9.01
C LYS A 104 -12.92 -9.75 -7.59
N VAL A 105 -14.19 -9.47 -7.31
CA VAL A 105 -14.81 -9.61 -5.97
C VAL A 105 -15.15 -11.06 -5.56
N ASN A 106 -14.90 -12.05 -6.43
CA ASN A 106 -15.16 -13.46 -6.17
C ASN A 106 -14.31 -14.09 -5.05
N LYS A 107 -13.36 -13.33 -4.50
CA LYS A 107 -12.51 -13.73 -3.38
C LYS A 107 -12.73 -12.77 -2.21
N GLN A 108 -13.44 -13.20 -1.20
CA GLN A 108 -13.80 -12.41 -0.01
C GLN A 108 -12.58 -11.73 0.63
N TYR A 109 -11.43 -12.42 0.71
CA TYR A 109 -10.22 -11.87 1.32
C TYR A 109 -9.76 -10.54 0.70
N ARG A 110 -10.09 -10.27 -0.58
CA ARG A 110 -9.69 -9.02 -1.27
C ARG A 110 -10.37 -7.77 -0.72
N LYS A 111 -11.52 -7.95 -0.07
CA LYS A 111 -12.27 -6.88 0.60
C LYS A 111 -11.85 -6.65 2.04
N THR A 112 -10.88 -7.41 2.53
CA THR A 112 -10.41 -7.37 3.90
C THR A 112 -8.90 -7.15 3.92
N GLU A 113 -8.36 -6.80 5.09
CA GLU A 113 -6.92 -6.63 5.31
C GLU A 113 -6.10 -7.90 5.02
N VAL A 114 -6.74 -9.06 5.05
CA VAL A 114 -6.10 -10.36 4.69
C VAL A 114 -5.59 -10.35 3.24
N GLY A 115 -6.31 -9.67 2.35
CA GLY A 115 -5.89 -9.54 0.95
C GLY A 115 -4.54 -8.87 0.81
N PRO A 116 -4.40 -7.59 1.12
CA PRO A 116 -3.13 -6.87 1.02
C PRO A 116 -2.03 -7.46 1.90
N LEU A 117 -2.30 -7.77 3.16
CA LEU A 117 -1.26 -8.14 4.12
C LEU A 117 -0.76 -9.59 4.00
N LEU A 118 -1.60 -10.53 3.54
CA LEU A 118 -1.22 -11.95 3.45
C LEU A 118 -1.23 -12.54 2.04
N LYS A 119 -1.92 -11.90 1.10
CA LYS A 119 -2.11 -12.42 -0.25
C LYS A 119 -1.56 -11.49 -1.35
N GLY A 120 -1.14 -10.28 -0.97
CA GLY A 120 -0.64 -9.29 -1.91
C GLY A 120 -1.68 -8.88 -2.97
N SER A 121 -2.98 -8.90 -2.65
CA SER A 121 -4.03 -8.49 -3.58
C SER A 121 -5.27 -8.00 -2.84
N GLY A 122 -5.82 -6.86 -3.24
CA GLY A 122 -7.00 -6.27 -2.63
C GLY A 122 -7.78 -5.36 -3.58
N ASN A 123 -8.99 -4.98 -3.18
CA ASN A 123 -9.70 -3.84 -3.75
C ASN A 123 -9.53 -2.62 -2.82
N CYS A 124 -10.19 -1.50 -3.12
CA CYS A 124 -10.11 -0.27 -2.32
C CYS A 124 -10.40 -0.50 -0.83
N GLN A 125 -11.41 -1.29 -0.48
CA GLN A 125 -11.75 -1.63 0.89
C GLN A 125 -10.61 -2.40 1.58
N GLY A 126 -10.04 -3.41 0.92
CA GLY A 126 -8.90 -4.17 1.44
C GLY A 126 -7.67 -3.31 1.67
N TYR A 127 -7.32 -2.43 0.71
CA TYR A 127 -6.23 -1.45 0.87
C TYR A 127 -6.46 -0.54 2.07
N SER A 128 -7.67 0.02 2.19
CA SER A 128 -8.02 0.94 3.28
C SER A 128 -7.96 0.27 4.65
N LEU A 129 -8.53 -0.94 4.78
CA LEU A 129 -8.49 -1.71 6.04
C LEU A 129 -7.06 -2.06 6.44
N ALA A 130 -6.24 -2.54 5.49
CA ALA A 130 -4.85 -2.89 5.75
C ALA A 130 -4.03 -1.65 6.16
N TYR A 131 -4.19 -0.55 5.44
CA TYR A 131 -3.45 0.69 5.73
C TYR A 131 -3.87 1.30 7.07
N ALA A 132 -5.18 1.42 7.34
CA ALA A 132 -5.69 1.91 8.62
C ALA A 132 -5.18 1.06 9.80
N MET A 133 -5.17 -0.27 9.65
CA MET A 133 -4.64 -1.19 10.67
C MET A 133 -3.17 -0.92 10.97
N LEU A 134 -2.33 -0.69 9.96
CA LEU A 134 -0.92 -0.35 10.14
C LEU A 134 -0.74 1.02 10.79
N LEU A 135 -1.52 2.03 10.38
CA LEU A 135 -1.49 3.37 10.99
C LEU A 135 -1.89 3.34 12.46
N GLN A 136 -2.97 2.63 12.81
CA GLN A 136 -3.42 2.47 14.19
C GLN A 136 -2.38 1.73 15.04
N LYS A 137 -1.71 0.71 14.48
CA LYS A 137 -0.59 0.03 15.16
C LYS A 137 0.61 0.96 15.38
N ALA A 138 0.81 1.95 14.51
CA ALA A 138 1.82 3.00 14.64
C ALA A 138 1.41 4.15 15.59
N GLY A 139 0.21 4.09 16.20
CA GLY A 139 -0.33 5.10 17.12
C GLY A 139 -0.97 6.29 16.41
N ILE A 140 -1.37 6.15 15.14
CA ILE A 140 -1.98 7.21 14.34
C ILE A 140 -3.49 6.99 14.27
N GLU A 141 -4.26 8.00 14.65
CA GLU A 141 -5.73 7.99 14.58
C GLU A 141 -6.20 8.05 13.12
N THR A 142 -7.16 7.21 12.77
CA THR A 142 -7.67 7.06 11.39
C THR A 142 -9.18 6.98 11.34
N GLU A 143 -9.76 7.47 10.25
CA GLU A 143 -11.15 7.25 9.88
C GLU A 143 -11.26 6.72 8.46
N PHE A 144 -12.36 5.98 8.18
CA PHE A 144 -12.69 5.55 6.83
C PHE A 144 -13.60 6.56 6.15
N VAL A 145 -13.21 6.97 4.97
CA VAL A 145 -14.03 7.83 4.10
C VAL A 145 -14.60 6.98 2.97
N VAL A 146 -15.89 7.10 2.76
CA VAL A 146 -16.62 6.32 1.75
C VAL A 146 -17.34 7.26 0.80
N SER A 147 -17.21 6.97 -0.48
CA SER A 147 -18.03 7.55 -1.54
C SER A 147 -18.94 6.48 -2.13
N THR A 148 -20.23 6.62 -1.90
CA THR A 148 -21.24 5.70 -2.48
C THR A 148 -21.33 5.87 -3.98
N SER A 149 -21.25 7.10 -4.49
CA SER A 149 -21.31 7.38 -5.92
C SER A 149 -20.16 6.78 -6.73
N MET A 150 -18.96 6.70 -6.12
CA MET A 150 -17.79 6.08 -6.72
C MET A 150 -17.67 4.58 -6.39
N SER A 151 -18.48 4.05 -5.48
CA SER A 151 -18.29 2.72 -4.89
C SER A 151 -16.85 2.54 -4.39
N HIS A 152 -16.32 3.54 -3.69
CA HIS A 152 -14.92 3.64 -3.29
C HIS A 152 -14.76 3.99 -1.83
N MET A 153 -13.62 3.55 -1.24
CA MET A 153 -13.28 3.77 0.15
C MET A 153 -11.79 4.04 0.27
N TRP A 154 -11.43 4.99 1.14
CA TRP A 154 -10.05 5.32 1.49
C TRP A 154 -9.93 5.72 2.96
N VAL A 155 -8.77 6.20 3.38
CA VAL A 155 -8.47 6.54 4.78
C VAL A 155 -8.27 8.03 4.92
N ALA A 156 -8.81 8.62 5.99
CA ALA A 156 -8.35 9.88 6.55
C ALA A 156 -7.49 9.59 7.78
N MET A 157 -6.32 10.22 7.88
CA MET A 157 -5.48 10.17 9.07
C MET A 157 -5.48 11.52 9.80
N LYS A 158 -5.42 11.47 11.11
CA LYS A 158 -5.27 12.66 11.94
C LYS A 158 -3.80 13.00 12.09
N TYR A 159 -3.44 14.23 11.76
CA TYR A 159 -2.12 14.77 12.01
C TYR A 159 -2.26 16.05 12.83
N LYS A 160 -1.78 16.03 14.06
CA LYS A 160 -2.05 17.07 15.08
C LYS A 160 -3.55 17.20 15.32
N LYS A 161 -4.15 18.34 14.98
CA LYS A 161 -5.60 18.60 15.13
C LYS A 161 -6.40 18.43 13.84
N ASP A 162 -5.75 18.22 12.72
CA ASP A 162 -6.36 18.23 11.38
C ASP A 162 -6.40 16.83 10.79
N TRP A 163 -7.40 16.57 9.96
CA TRP A 163 -7.52 15.36 9.15
C TRP A 163 -6.98 15.56 7.74
N TYR A 164 -6.43 14.51 7.16
CA TYR A 164 -5.92 14.50 5.78
C TYR A 164 -6.27 13.19 5.11
N HIS A 165 -6.76 13.26 3.88
CA HIS A 165 -7.08 12.08 3.07
C HIS A 165 -5.82 11.43 2.52
N ILE A 166 -5.86 10.09 2.49
CA ILE A 166 -4.83 9.25 1.85
C ILE A 166 -5.55 8.10 1.13
N ASP A 167 -5.27 7.94 -0.15
CA ASP A 167 -5.81 6.85 -0.94
C ASP A 167 -4.70 5.98 -1.54
N PRO A 168 -4.24 4.94 -0.84
CA PRO A 168 -3.22 4.06 -1.36
C PRO A 168 -3.67 3.22 -2.56
N THR A 169 -4.99 3.11 -2.81
CA THR A 169 -5.51 2.41 -3.98
C THR A 169 -5.24 3.20 -5.27
N TRP A 170 -5.44 4.52 -5.24
CA TRP A 170 -5.21 5.39 -6.38
C TRP A 170 -3.76 5.84 -6.51
N ASP A 171 -2.95 5.66 -5.47
CA ASP A 171 -1.49 5.80 -5.52
C ASP A 171 -0.78 4.52 -6.00
N ASP A 172 -1.51 3.40 -6.15
CA ASP A 172 -0.99 2.17 -6.75
C ASP A 172 -0.97 2.27 -8.28
N ALA A 173 0.21 2.09 -8.85
CA ALA A 173 0.42 2.22 -10.27
C ALA A 173 0.02 0.94 -11.02
N LEU A 174 -0.94 1.06 -11.92
CA LEU A 174 -1.33 -0.01 -12.83
C LEU A 174 -0.62 0.13 -14.18
N ASN A 175 -0.38 -0.98 -14.85
CA ASN A 175 0.02 -0.96 -16.25
C ASN A 175 -1.04 -0.25 -17.11
N PRO A 176 -0.67 0.32 -18.28
CA PRO A 176 -1.61 1.04 -19.14
C PRO A 176 -2.84 0.24 -19.55
N ASP A 177 -2.77 -1.09 -19.55
CA ASP A 177 -3.89 -1.99 -19.79
C ASP A 177 -4.71 -2.32 -18.53
N ASN A 178 -4.40 -1.69 -17.40
CA ASN A 178 -4.99 -1.91 -16.07
C ASN A 178 -4.98 -3.39 -15.62
N SER A 179 -4.09 -4.20 -16.17
CA SER A 179 -4.08 -5.66 -15.94
C SER A 179 -3.12 -6.12 -14.87
N LYS A 180 -2.11 -5.31 -14.52
CA LYS A 180 -1.04 -5.72 -13.58
C LYS A 180 -0.41 -4.50 -12.90
N ASP A 181 0.03 -4.69 -11.64
CA ASP A 181 0.87 -3.73 -10.93
C ASP A 181 2.12 -3.35 -11.72
N GLN A 182 2.59 -2.14 -11.50
CA GLN A 182 3.91 -1.69 -11.90
C GLN A 182 4.90 -1.88 -10.74
N TYR A 183 5.91 -2.72 -10.92
CA TYR A 183 6.90 -2.99 -9.88
C TYR A 183 7.76 -1.76 -9.60
N GLY A 184 7.89 -1.41 -8.32
CA GLY A 184 8.76 -0.31 -7.88
C GLY A 184 8.26 1.09 -8.25
N VAL A 185 7.05 1.22 -8.78
CA VAL A 185 6.38 2.50 -9.01
C VAL A 185 5.37 2.72 -7.89
N VAL A 186 5.51 3.84 -7.18
CA VAL A 186 4.62 4.24 -6.09
C VAL A 186 4.30 5.71 -6.27
N PHE A 187 3.05 6.03 -6.50
CA PHE A 187 2.61 7.42 -6.55
C PHE A 187 2.31 7.94 -5.15
N HIS A 188 2.29 9.26 -5.00
CA HIS A 188 1.95 9.96 -3.76
C HIS A 188 1.00 11.13 -4.04
N LYS A 189 0.32 11.07 -5.17
CA LYS A 189 -0.61 12.11 -5.61
C LYS A 189 -1.76 12.27 -4.62
N TYR A 190 -2.17 11.17 -4.02
CA TYR A 190 -3.29 11.05 -3.08
C TYR A 190 -2.84 10.91 -1.62
N PHE A 191 -1.57 11.11 -1.30
CA PHE A 191 -1.03 11.02 0.06
C PHE A 191 -1.12 12.37 0.79
N MET A 192 -1.81 12.46 1.93
CA MET A 192 -1.96 13.68 2.74
C MET A 192 -2.57 14.85 1.95
N CYS A 193 -3.81 14.70 1.51
CA CYS A 193 -4.56 15.71 0.76
C CYS A 193 -5.68 16.33 1.59
N SER A 194 -6.02 17.58 1.27
CA SER A 194 -7.29 18.15 1.69
C SER A 194 -8.47 17.57 0.90
N ALA A 195 -9.70 17.70 1.43
CA ALA A 195 -10.93 17.36 0.73
C ALA A 195 -11.02 18.13 -0.60
N ALA A 196 -10.76 19.44 -0.61
CA ALA A 196 -10.77 20.25 -1.81
C ALA A 196 -9.78 19.79 -2.89
N ARG A 197 -8.62 19.21 -2.49
CA ARG A 197 -7.71 18.60 -3.43
C ARG A 197 -8.24 17.27 -3.96
N PHE A 198 -8.86 16.45 -3.11
CA PHE A 198 -9.46 15.18 -3.53
C PHE A 198 -10.57 15.40 -4.56
N GLU A 199 -11.44 16.40 -4.37
CA GLU A 199 -12.45 16.78 -5.37
C GLU A 199 -11.82 17.16 -6.71
N LYS A 200 -10.73 17.94 -6.71
CA LYS A 200 -9.95 18.28 -7.93
C LYS A 200 -9.25 17.09 -8.58
N LEU A 201 -9.13 15.99 -7.88
CA LEU A 201 -8.54 14.72 -8.32
C LEU A 201 -9.61 13.65 -8.54
N ASP A 202 -10.84 14.09 -8.90
CA ASP A 202 -11.95 13.25 -9.29
C ASP A 202 -12.57 12.37 -8.20
N HIS A 203 -12.26 12.63 -6.90
CA HIS A 203 -12.97 12.03 -5.78
C HIS A 203 -14.23 12.82 -5.49
N THR A 204 -15.39 12.18 -5.57
CA THR A 204 -16.71 12.83 -5.41
C THR A 204 -17.59 12.05 -4.41
N GLY A 205 -18.67 12.70 -3.94
CA GLY A 205 -19.71 12.02 -3.16
C GLY A 205 -19.26 11.52 -1.78
N PHE A 206 -18.38 12.24 -1.11
CA PHE A 206 -17.90 11.96 0.25
C PHE A 206 -18.12 13.17 1.17
N ASP A 207 -17.93 12.99 2.46
CA ASP A 207 -18.00 14.08 3.46
C ASP A 207 -16.78 15.00 3.36
N THR A 208 -16.95 16.17 2.75
CA THR A 208 -15.90 17.17 2.56
C THR A 208 -15.61 18.00 3.80
N THR A 209 -16.32 17.80 4.90
CA THR A 209 -16.03 18.46 6.20
C THR A 209 -14.82 17.83 6.88
N ILE A 210 -14.48 16.59 6.52
CA ILE A 210 -13.26 15.92 6.94
C ILE A 210 -12.10 16.37 6.04
N GLY A 211 -10.98 16.78 6.64
CA GLY A 211 -9.76 17.07 5.90
C GLY A 211 -9.77 18.40 5.14
N THR A 212 -10.19 19.47 5.77
CA THR A 212 -10.25 20.81 5.13
C THR A 212 -8.90 21.54 5.03
N ASN A 213 -7.87 21.09 5.76
CA ASN A 213 -6.57 21.75 5.80
C ASN A 213 -5.71 21.43 4.55
N THR A 214 -5.31 22.48 3.82
CA THR A 214 -4.59 22.39 2.53
C THR A 214 -3.06 22.35 2.65
N LYS A 215 -2.51 22.28 3.87
CA LYS A 215 -1.08 22.40 4.17
C LYS A 215 -0.18 21.50 3.32
N PHE A 216 -0.64 20.29 3.00
CA PHE A 216 0.15 19.29 2.28
C PHE A 216 -0.22 19.13 0.80
N ASP A 217 -1.17 19.90 0.28
CA ASP A 217 -1.67 19.76 -1.09
C ASP A 217 -0.61 20.01 -2.19
N LYS A 218 0.39 20.84 -1.89
CA LYS A 218 1.46 21.24 -2.82
C LYS A 218 2.85 20.70 -2.42
N LYS A 219 2.90 19.68 -1.56
CA LYS A 219 4.20 19.12 -1.14
C LYS A 219 4.87 18.36 -2.28
N TYR A 220 6.20 18.38 -2.25
CA TYR A 220 7.07 17.80 -3.29
C TYR A 220 6.79 16.31 -3.56
N TRP A 221 6.39 15.56 -2.55
CA TRP A 221 6.12 14.13 -2.72
C TRP A 221 4.99 13.82 -3.70
N LYS A 222 4.10 14.79 -3.98
CA LYS A 222 3.03 14.64 -4.99
C LYS A 222 3.55 14.33 -6.40
N SER A 223 4.82 14.61 -6.67
CA SER A 223 5.50 14.35 -7.95
C SER A 223 6.55 13.23 -7.88
N VAL A 224 6.65 12.55 -6.75
CA VAL A 224 7.56 11.40 -6.58
C VAL A 224 6.83 10.12 -6.98
N ASN A 225 7.45 9.33 -7.86
CA ASN A 225 6.89 8.08 -8.41
C ASN A 225 7.70 6.85 -7.99
N SER A 226 8.45 6.95 -6.92
CA SER A 226 9.19 5.83 -6.31
C SER A 226 8.95 5.81 -4.82
N ALA A 227 8.99 4.64 -4.22
CA ALA A 227 8.88 4.52 -2.76
C ALA A 227 9.97 5.35 -2.06
N PHE A 228 9.61 5.94 -0.93
CA PHE A 228 10.56 6.59 -0.03
C PHE A 228 11.30 5.54 0.79
N GLN A 229 12.63 5.59 0.77
CA GLN A 229 13.52 4.62 1.41
C GLN A 229 14.21 5.25 2.62
N TYR A 230 13.97 4.73 3.82
CA TYR A 230 14.66 5.17 5.03
C TYR A 230 15.87 4.27 5.33
N ASN A 231 17.06 4.85 5.50
CA ASN A 231 18.31 4.11 5.75
C ASN A 231 18.76 4.09 7.21
N GLY A 232 17.88 4.42 8.13
CA GLY A 232 18.20 4.53 9.56
C GLY A 232 18.60 5.96 10.01
N LYS A 233 18.86 6.87 9.06
CA LYS A 233 19.26 8.26 9.34
C LYS A 233 18.51 9.27 8.47
N THR A 234 18.36 8.97 7.19
CA THR A 234 17.81 9.88 6.20
C THR A 234 16.88 9.15 5.24
N TRP A 235 16.06 9.91 4.53
CA TRP A 235 15.15 9.46 3.51
C TRP A 235 15.75 9.63 2.13
N LEU A 236 15.66 8.59 1.30
CA LEU A 236 16.09 8.61 -0.10
C LEU A 236 14.87 8.40 -1.00
N TYR A 237 14.82 9.14 -2.11
CA TYR A 237 13.81 8.99 -3.15
C TYR A 237 14.35 9.49 -4.48
N LEU A 238 13.65 9.17 -5.57
CA LEU A 238 13.98 9.68 -6.90
C LEU A 238 13.16 10.92 -7.24
N ASN A 239 13.82 11.86 -7.92
CA ASN A 239 13.16 12.93 -8.66
C ASN A 239 13.85 13.12 -10.02
N SER A 240 13.48 14.16 -10.77
CA SER A 240 14.09 14.47 -12.08
C SER A 240 15.59 14.75 -12.06
N LYS A 241 16.19 14.99 -10.89
CA LYS A 241 17.63 15.24 -10.73
C LYS A 241 18.40 14.01 -10.25
N GLY A 242 17.72 12.92 -9.87
CA GLY A 242 18.34 11.69 -9.41
C GLY A 242 17.94 11.29 -8.00
N VAL A 243 18.86 10.66 -7.28
CA VAL A 243 18.68 10.25 -5.88
C VAL A 243 18.78 11.48 -4.98
N VAL A 244 17.70 11.75 -4.28
CA VAL A 244 17.58 12.88 -3.35
C VAL A 244 17.56 12.36 -1.93
N GLU A 245 18.28 13.06 -1.05
CA GLU A 245 18.35 12.79 0.38
C GLU A 245 17.61 13.87 1.18
N ARG A 246 16.90 13.46 2.25
CA ARG A 246 16.29 14.33 3.25
C ARG A 246 16.46 13.77 4.66
N THR A 247 16.62 14.64 5.64
CA THR A 247 16.61 14.23 7.07
C THR A 247 15.21 13.93 7.55
N HIS A 248 14.22 14.76 7.18
CA HIS A 248 12.80 14.60 7.48
C HIS A 248 11.95 14.91 6.26
N LEU A 249 10.85 14.16 6.07
CA LEU A 249 9.99 14.29 4.89
C LEU A 249 9.19 15.60 4.89
N ASP A 250 8.71 16.05 6.03
CA ASP A 250 7.85 17.24 6.13
C ASP A 250 8.60 18.55 6.34
N SER A 251 9.81 18.54 6.89
CA SER A 251 10.56 19.72 7.33
C SER A 251 12.02 19.77 6.90
N GLY A 252 12.61 18.65 6.51
CA GLY A 252 14.04 18.58 6.16
C GLY A 252 14.37 19.27 4.82
N LYS A 253 15.61 19.77 4.72
CA LYS A 253 16.16 20.24 3.43
C LYS A 253 16.45 19.06 2.52
N ALA A 254 16.20 19.23 1.22
CA ALA A 254 16.56 18.25 0.20
C ALA A 254 17.96 18.53 -0.33
N ALA A 255 18.74 17.48 -0.53
CA ALA A 255 19.99 17.55 -1.26
C ALA A 255 20.03 16.45 -2.33
N VAL A 256 20.50 16.77 -3.53
CA VAL A 256 20.78 15.74 -4.55
C VAL A 256 22.02 14.99 -4.09
N LYS A 257 21.83 13.71 -3.76
CA LYS A 257 22.91 12.84 -3.29
C LYS A 257 23.68 12.23 -4.44
N PHE A 258 22.96 11.83 -5.49
CA PHE A 258 23.52 11.22 -6.68
C PHE A 258 22.74 11.66 -7.91
N ASN A 259 23.43 12.32 -8.86
CA ASN A 259 22.80 12.85 -10.07
C ASN A 259 22.69 11.74 -11.13
N VAL A 260 21.49 11.35 -11.47
CA VAL A 260 21.19 10.30 -12.45
C VAL A 260 19.76 10.43 -12.94
N SER A 261 19.54 10.18 -14.23
CA SER A 261 18.19 9.94 -14.75
C SER A 261 17.84 8.48 -14.51
N ALA A 262 16.99 8.23 -13.53
CA ALA A 262 16.69 6.88 -13.06
C ALA A 262 15.19 6.69 -12.75
N SER A 263 14.79 5.45 -12.70
CA SER A 263 13.49 4.99 -12.20
C SER A 263 13.64 3.85 -11.20
N ASN A 264 12.59 3.59 -10.41
CA ASN A 264 12.51 2.41 -9.54
C ASN A 264 13.66 2.32 -8.51
N LEU A 265 13.76 3.25 -7.57
CA LEU A 265 14.72 3.13 -6.46
C LEU A 265 14.21 2.12 -5.42
N ILE A 266 14.92 1.01 -5.26
CA ILE A 266 14.54 -0.08 -4.35
C ILE A 266 15.68 -0.37 -3.39
N ARG A 267 15.37 -0.37 -2.10
CA ARG A 267 16.33 -0.67 -1.04
C ARG A 267 16.62 -2.17 -0.98
N PHE A 268 17.89 -2.53 -1.04
CA PHE A 268 18.38 -3.84 -0.67
C PHE A 268 18.74 -3.90 0.83
N ASN A 269 19.49 -2.90 1.31
CA ASN A 269 19.79 -2.67 2.73
C ASN A 269 20.06 -1.16 2.97
N ASP A 270 20.48 -0.79 4.16
CA ASP A 270 20.69 0.63 4.54
C ASP A 270 21.73 1.35 3.68
N ASN A 271 22.61 0.62 3.00
CA ASN A 271 23.71 1.17 2.22
C ASN A 271 23.60 0.87 0.72
N LYS A 272 22.75 -0.04 0.28
CA LYS A 272 22.68 -0.51 -1.11
C LYS A 272 21.26 -0.43 -1.66
N TYR A 273 21.16 0.14 -2.86
CA TYR A 273 19.89 0.37 -3.57
C TYR A 273 20.02 0.00 -5.03
N TYR A 274 18.99 -0.67 -5.57
CA TYR A 274 18.90 -0.88 -7.00
C TYR A 274 18.04 0.20 -7.64
N TYR A 275 18.39 0.58 -8.87
CA TYR A 275 17.57 1.43 -9.72
C TYR A 275 17.77 1.09 -11.19
N ILE A 276 16.85 1.55 -12.03
CA ILE A 276 16.94 1.44 -13.48
C ILE A 276 17.45 2.76 -14.05
N ALA A 277 18.48 2.67 -14.89
CA ALA A 277 18.93 3.76 -15.74
C ALA A 277 19.55 3.20 -17.02
N TYR A 278 19.45 3.93 -18.13
CA TYR A 278 20.06 3.54 -19.43
C TYR A 278 19.77 2.08 -19.81
N ASN A 279 18.54 1.64 -19.58
CA ASN A 279 18.08 0.28 -19.84
C ASN A 279 18.89 -0.84 -19.12
N ASN A 280 19.48 -0.53 -17.96
CA ASN A 280 20.21 -1.48 -17.12
C ASN A 280 19.80 -1.36 -15.67
N ILE A 281 20.05 -2.40 -14.87
CA ILE A 281 19.93 -2.37 -13.42
C ILE A 281 21.26 -1.95 -12.81
N TYR A 282 21.23 -0.91 -12.00
CA TYR A 282 22.38 -0.42 -11.27
C TYR A 282 22.27 -0.75 -9.78
N LEU A 283 23.39 -0.97 -9.14
CA LEU A 283 23.54 -1.02 -7.69
C LEU A 283 24.24 0.26 -7.22
N TYR A 284 23.52 1.08 -6.48
CA TYR A 284 24.02 2.28 -5.84
C TYR A 284 24.51 1.97 -4.42
N ASN A 285 25.72 2.40 -4.08
CA ASN A 285 26.28 2.33 -2.75
C ASN A 285 26.19 3.71 -2.10
N TYR A 286 25.36 3.84 -1.08
CA TYR A 286 25.07 5.11 -0.42
C TYR A 286 26.28 5.71 0.28
N SER A 287 27.07 4.93 1.05
CA SER A 287 28.21 5.44 1.82
C SER A 287 29.37 5.87 0.91
N LYS A 288 29.59 5.16 -0.19
CA LYS A 288 30.62 5.51 -1.17
C LYS A 288 30.15 6.56 -2.18
N ASN A 289 28.85 6.80 -2.24
CA ASN A 289 28.19 7.65 -3.25
C ASN A 289 28.56 7.26 -4.70
N THR A 290 28.59 5.96 -4.97
CA THR A 290 28.95 5.39 -6.29
C THR A 290 27.89 4.41 -6.77
N ALA A 291 27.79 4.24 -8.07
CA ALA A 291 26.94 3.22 -8.67
C ALA A 291 27.70 2.41 -9.74
N ALA A 292 27.31 1.16 -9.86
CA ALA A 292 27.85 0.27 -10.88
C ALA A 292 26.70 -0.54 -11.52
N ILE A 293 26.88 -0.97 -12.76
CA ILE A 293 25.94 -1.85 -13.43
C ILE A 293 25.93 -3.20 -12.70
N ALA A 294 24.78 -3.59 -12.18
CA ALA A 294 24.57 -4.89 -11.55
C ALA A 294 24.06 -5.94 -12.55
N TRP A 295 23.30 -5.50 -13.57
CA TRP A 295 22.83 -6.37 -14.65
C TRP A 295 22.56 -5.56 -15.92
N LYS A 296 22.98 -6.12 -17.08
CA LYS A 296 22.79 -5.50 -18.39
C LYS A 296 21.64 -6.17 -19.15
N THR A 297 20.70 -5.37 -19.63
CA THR A 297 19.59 -5.86 -20.46
C THR A 297 20.10 -6.46 -21.77
N ALA A 298 21.08 -5.81 -22.39
CA ALA A 298 21.69 -6.26 -23.66
C ALA A 298 22.32 -7.66 -23.60
N ASP A 299 22.72 -8.14 -22.41
CA ASP A 299 23.28 -9.49 -22.24
C ASP A 299 22.21 -10.60 -22.37
N THR A 300 20.92 -10.24 -22.40
CA THR A 300 19.81 -11.20 -22.42
C THR A 300 18.75 -10.88 -23.48
N TYR A 301 18.60 -9.62 -23.85
CA TYR A 301 17.55 -9.13 -24.74
C TYR A 301 18.09 -8.25 -25.86
N THR A 302 17.38 -8.23 -26.99
CA THR A 302 17.66 -7.32 -28.11
C THR A 302 17.33 -5.87 -27.78
N ALA A 303 17.74 -4.95 -28.66
CA ALA A 303 17.49 -3.51 -28.50
C ALA A 303 16.00 -3.14 -28.43
N ASP A 304 15.10 -4.02 -28.88
CA ASP A 304 13.65 -3.80 -28.88
C ASP A 304 13.01 -4.01 -27.49
N TYR A 305 13.79 -4.48 -26.51
CA TYR A 305 13.31 -4.66 -25.14
C TYR A 305 13.72 -3.51 -24.26
N GLU A 306 12.73 -2.94 -23.56
CA GLU A 306 12.91 -1.89 -22.58
C GLU A 306 12.73 -2.46 -21.17
N LEU A 307 13.74 -2.26 -20.32
CA LEU A 307 13.65 -2.57 -18.90
C LEU A 307 12.78 -1.50 -18.20
N SER A 308 11.65 -1.89 -17.67
CA SER A 308 10.65 -0.97 -17.16
C SER A 308 10.50 -0.97 -15.64
N GLU A 309 10.67 -2.13 -15.00
CA GLU A 309 10.26 -2.33 -13.62
C GLU A 309 11.16 -3.31 -12.88
N ILE A 310 11.43 -3.03 -11.60
CA ILE A 310 12.12 -3.95 -10.67
C ILE A 310 11.43 -4.00 -9.32
N LYS A 311 11.52 -5.15 -8.64
CA LYS A 311 11.18 -5.30 -7.21
C LYS A 311 12.04 -6.38 -6.56
N ILE A 312 12.23 -6.27 -5.25
CA ILE A 312 12.89 -7.31 -4.46
C ILE A 312 11.83 -8.10 -3.68
N LYS A 313 11.93 -9.42 -3.73
CA LYS A 313 11.11 -10.34 -2.93
C LYS A 313 11.83 -11.67 -2.73
N ASP A 314 11.81 -12.21 -1.52
CA ASP A 314 12.30 -13.56 -1.17
C ASP A 314 13.71 -13.88 -1.71
N SER A 315 14.68 -13.01 -1.49
CA SER A 315 16.07 -13.14 -1.98
C SER A 315 16.21 -13.15 -3.52
N TYR A 316 15.24 -12.59 -4.23
CA TYR A 316 15.29 -12.38 -5.67
C TYR A 316 15.00 -10.93 -6.02
N LEU A 317 15.69 -10.42 -7.05
CA LEU A 317 15.31 -9.24 -7.78
C LEU A 317 14.48 -9.67 -8.97
N TYR A 318 13.20 -9.32 -8.97
CA TYR A 318 12.31 -9.50 -10.12
C TYR A 318 12.41 -8.26 -11.00
N TYR A 319 12.40 -8.47 -12.31
CA TYR A 319 12.40 -7.40 -13.28
C TYR A 319 11.42 -7.69 -14.40
N ARG A 320 10.91 -6.64 -15.03
CA ARG A 320 10.10 -6.71 -16.23
C ARG A 320 10.80 -6.00 -17.38
N VAL A 321 10.79 -6.63 -18.51
CA VAL A 321 11.15 -6.01 -19.79
C VAL A 321 9.91 -5.96 -20.68
N ARG A 322 9.77 -4.87 -21.39
CA ARG A 322 8.69 -4.63 -22.33
C ARG A 322 9.25 -4.75 -23.73
N ASN A 323 8.62 -5.54 -24.60
CA ASN A 323 9.00 -5.65 -26.01
C ASN A 323 8.31 -4.57 -26.87
N ALA A 324 8.61 -4.53 -28.16
CA ALA A 324 8.03 -3.62 -29.14
C ALA A 324 6.48 -3.75 -29.23
N GLU A 325 5.95 -4.94 -29.00
CA GLU A 325 4.51 -5.23 -28.97
C GLU A 325 3.83 -4.81 -27.67
N LYS A 326 4.56 -4.12 -26.76
CA LYS A 326 4.11 -3.69 -25.43
C LYS A 326 3.72 -4.85 -24.49
N THR A 327 4.18 -6.07 -24.78
CA THR A 327 4.02 -7.20 -23.85
C THR A 327 5.15 -7.22 -22.83
N TYR A 328 4.84 -7.68 -21.61
CA TYR A 328 5.79 -7.72 -20.50
C TYR A 328 6.28 -9.14 -20.25
N VAL A 329 7.60 -9.29 -20.17
CA VAL A 329 8.24 -10.52 -19.72
C VAL A 329 8.78 -10.31 -18.32
N THR A 330 8.32 -11.11 -17.36
CA THR A 330 8.81 -11.06 -15.97
C THR A 330 9.84 -12.15 -15.75
N LYS A 331 11.00 -11.77 -15.23
CA LYS A 331 12.11 -12.66 -14.89
C LYS A 331 12.62 -12.33 -13.49
N LYS A 332 13.51 -13.13 -12.96
CA LYS A 332 14.17 -12.91 -11.68
C LYS A 332 15.66 -13.24 -11.73
N LEU A 333 16.42 -12.56 -10.90
CA LEU A 333 17.84 -12.80 -10.62
C LEU A 333 17.97 -13.13 -9.14
N ALA A 334 18.81 -14.08 -8.78
CA ALA A 334 19.08 -14.39 -7.39
C ALA A 334 19.94 -13.28 -6.78
N LEU A 335 19.65 -12.97 -5.50
CA LEU A 335 20.36 -11.98 -4.69
C LEU A 335 21.25 -12.71 -3.69
N ASP A 336 22.56 -12.47 -3.73
CA ASP A 336 23.44 -12.89 -2.66
C ASP A 336 23.40 -11.92 -1.46
N ALA A 337 24.03 -12.31 -0.35
CA ALA A 337 24.07 -11.50 0.86
C ALA A 337 24.77 -10.15 0.69
N SER A 338 25.62 -10.00 -0.32
CA SER A 338 26.32 -8.76 -0.65
C SER A 338 25.51 -7.83 -1.58
N GLY A 339 24.39 -8.31 -2.12
CA GLY A 339 23.63 -7.62 -3.15
C GLY A 339 24.19 -7.83 -4.56
N GLY A 340 24.93 -8.90 -4.81
CA GLY A 340 25.26 -9.34 -6.14
C GLY A 340 24.06 -10.02 -6.82
N LEU A 341 23.94 -9.87 -8.15
CA LEU A 341 22.88 -10.50 -8.96
C LEU A 341 23.47 -11.67 -9.75
N THR A 342 22.82 -12.83 -9.66
CA THR A 342 23.16 -14.03 -10.44
C THR A 342 21.92 -14.55 -11.19
N LYS A 343 22.17 -15.20 -12.36
CA LYS A 343 21.08 -15.78 -13.19
C LYS A 343 20.45 -16.99 -12.53
#